data_de4dcada019731ed6cc421004702d1f6
#
_entry.id   de4dcada019731ed6cc421004702d1f6
#
_cell.length_a   1.000
_cell.length_b   1.000
_cell.length_c   1.000
_cell.angle_alpha   90.00
_cell.angle_beta   90.00
_cell.angle_gamma   90.00
#
_symmetry.space_group_name_H-M   'P 1'
#
loop_
_entity.id
_entity.type
_entity.pdbx_description
1 polymer ?
#
loop_
_entity_poly.entity_id
_entity_poly.type
_entity_poly.pdbx_seq_one_letter_code
_entity_poly.pdbx_strand_id
1 'polypeptide(L)'
;QMAVQTALVKHYDKKVLLIGSHDLVFLTPPKFSFNLKNECRVSIYPMGECSVGSKGLRWKTDGIVFSPISKIGTSNCTTGDKIELYPSKPLVLTIIPRDFFIPTCLALLASKPWRAN
;
A
#
# COMPACT_ATOMS: atom_id res chain seq x y z
N GLN A 1 -13.92 4.56 4.64
CA GLN A 1 -14.46 4.58 5.98
C GLN A 1 -13.54 3.93 6.98
N MET A 2 -13.52 4.48 8.17
CA MET A 2 -12.65 4.01 9.25
C MET A 2 -12.92 2.55 9.64
N ALA A 3 -14.19 2.16 9.71
CA ALA A 3 -14.55 0.78 10.08
C ALA A 3 -14.03 -0.24 9.09
N VAL A 4 -14.10 0.07 7.79
CA VAL A 4 -13.63 -0.84 6.74
C VAL A 4 -12.12 -0.90 6.73
N GLN A 5 -11.45 0.24 6.88
CA GLN A 5 -9.99 0.30 6.97
C GLN A 5 -9.46 -0.45 8.18
N THR A 6 -10.15 -0.33 9.32
CA THR A 6 -9.81 -1.07 10.54
C THR A 6 -9.94 -2.57 10.32
N ALA A 7 -10.97 -3.00 9.58
CA ALA A 7 -11.15 -4.41 9.25
C ALA A 7 -10.01 -4.95 8.41
N LEU A 8 -9.46 -4.16 7.47
CA LEU A 8 -8.29 -4.57 6.69
C LEU A 8 -7.10 -4.86 7.61
N VAL A 9 -6.84 -3.99 8.57
CA VAL A 9 -5.74 -4.18 9.50
C VAL A 9 -5.99 -5.38 10.41
N LYS A 10 -7.22 -5.57 10.87
CA LYS A 10 -7.59 -6.69 11.73
C LYS A 10 -7.41 -8.04 11.03
N HIS A 11 -7.65 -8.09 9.72
CA HIS A 11 -7.51 -9.30 8.91
C HIS A 11 -6.24 -9.26 8.06
N TYR A 12 -5.14 -8.83 8.67
CA TYR A 12 -3.87 -8.57 7.97
C TYR A 12 -3.26 -9.80 7.31
N ASP A 13 -3.60 -11.00 7.76
CA ASP A 13 -3.12 -12.27 7.19
C ASP A 13 -3.91 -12.71 5.96
N LYS A 14 -4.88 -11.92 5.52
CA LYS A 14 -5.71 -12.21 4.36
C LYS A 14 -5.40 -11.24 3.22
N LYS A 15 -5.64 -11.68 2.00
CA LYS A 15 -5.54 -10.83 0.82
C LYS A 15 -6.91 -10.24 0.54
N VAL A 16 -7.09 -8.96 0.84
CA VAL A 16 -8.36 -8.26 0.66
C VAL A 16 -8.12 -6.98 -0.12
N LEU A 17 -8.93 -6.78 -1.14
CA LEU A 17 -8.89 -5.58 -1.95
C LEU A 17 -10.25 -4.90 -1.89
N LEU A 18 -10.26 -3.65 -1.46
CA LEU A 18 -11.46 -2.82 -1.47
C LEU A 18 -11.51 -2.06 -2.79
N ILE A 19 -12.64 -2.13 -3.46
CA ILE A 19 -12.87 -1.45 -4.74
C ILE A 19 -13.84 -0.32 -4.52
N GLY A 20 -13.34 0.92 -4.61
CA GLY A 20 -14.16 2.11 -4.54
C GLY A 20 -14.55 2.59 -5.92
N SER A 21 -15.23 3.73 -5.98
CA SER A 21 -15.63 4.33 -7.26
C SER A 21 -14.44 4.88 -8.05
N HIS A 22 -13.38 5.30 -7.37
CA HIS A 22 -12.21 5.90 -7.99
C HIS A 22 -10.90 5.22 -7.62
N ASP A 23 -10.85 4.54 -6.48
CA ASP A 23 -9.62 4.01 -5.92
C ASP A 23 -9.76 2.55 -5.51
N LEU A 24 -8.59 1.91 -5.42
CA LEU A 24 -8.41 0.59 -4.82
C LEU A 24 -7.67 0.78 -3.51
N VAL A 25 -8.06 0.08 -2.47
CA VAL A 25 -7.42 0.17 -1.15
C VAL A 25 -7.11 -1.23 -0.64
N PHE A 26 -5.90 -1.43 -0.18
CA PHE A 26 -5.51 -2.73 0.38
C PHE A 26 -4.44 -2.54 1.45
N LEU A 27 -4.36 -3.50 2.36
CA LEU A 27 -3.28 -3.56 3.34
C LEU A 27 -2.02 -4.05 2.61
N THR A 28 -0.96 -3.27 2.71
CA THR A 28 0.28 -3.55 1.99
C THR A 28 0.94 -4.80 2.55
N PRO A 29 1.22 -5.82 1.72
CA PRO A 29 1.97 -6.99 2.14
C PRO A 29 3.39 -6.65 2.59
N PRO A 30 4.08 -7.55 3.28
CA PRO A 30 5.46 -7.30 3.74
C PRO A 30 6.41 -6.90 2.61
N LYS A 31 6.19 -7.45 1.44
CA LYS A 31 6.93 -7.11 0.23
C LYS A 31 5.95 -7.04 -0.91
N PHE A 32 5.65 -5.84 -1.37
CA PHE A 32 4.71 -5.62 -2.45
C PHE A 32 5.46 -5.09 -3.68
N SER A 33 5.32 -5.78 -4.80
CA SER A 33 5.94 -5.40 -6.07
C SER A 33 4.86 -5.21 -7.11
N PHE A 34 4.86 -4.06 -7.75
CA PHE A 34 3.76 -3.62 -8.60
C PHE A 34 4.32 -3.10 -9.93
N ASN A 35 3.89 -3.68 -11.04
CA ASN A 35 4.33 -3.28 -12.38
C ASN A 35 3.27 -2.41 -13.04
N LEU A 36 3.67 -1.22 -13.48
CA LEU A 36 2.82 -0.26 -14.15
C LEU A 36 3.47 0.15 -15.46
N LYS A 37 2.65 0.43 -16.46
CA LYS A 37 3.14 0.93 -17.74
C LYS A 37 3.33 2.42 -17.75
N ASN A 38 2.58 3.13 -16.94
CA ASN A 38 2.56 4.59 -16.91
C ASN A 38 2.70 5.09 -15.49
N GLU A 39 3.07 6.36 -15.37
CA GLU A 39 3.10 7.05 -14.11
C GLU A 39 1.75 6.97 -13.42
N CYS A 40 1.76 6.63 -12.13
CA CYS A 40 0.55 6.35 -11.37
C CYS A 40 0.66 7.00 -10.00
N ARG A 41 -0.43 7.59 -9.55
CA ARG A 41 -0.52 8.09 -8.18
C ARG A 41 -0.61 6.92 -7.21
N VAL A 42 0.22 6.97 -6.17
CA VAL A 42 0.21 5.99 -5.09
C VAL A 42 0.12 6.74 -3.77
N SER A 43 -0.88 6.44 -2.98
CA SER A 43 -1.01 7.03 -1.65
C SER A 43 -0.75 5.96 -0.59
N ILE A 44 -0.05 6.37 0.46
CA ILE A 44 0.28 5.51 1.59
C ILE A 44 -0.38 6.10 2.82
N TYR A 45 -1.16 5.29 3.52
CA TYR A 45 -1.88 5.73 4.71
C TYR A 45 -1.55 4.81 5.89
N PRO A 46 -0.88 5.31 6.93
CA PRO A 46 -0.56 4.52 8.10
C PRO A 46 -1.76 4.42 9.03
N MET A 47 -2.06 3.22 9.50
CA MET A 47 -3.09 2.99 10.52
C MET A 47 -2.48 2.88 11.92
N GLY A 48 -1.17 2.99 12.02
CA GLY A 48 -0.40 3.00 13.25
C GLY A 48 1.02 3.41 12.94
N GLU A 49 1.86 3.54 13.95
CA GLU A 49 3.25 3.91 13.74
C GLU A 49 4.01 2.81 13.02
N CYS A 50 4.62 3.14 11.89
CA CYS A 50 5.37 2.20 11.06
C CYS A 50 6.28 2.94 10.09
N SER A 51 7.21 2.20 9.50
CA SER A 51 8.04 2.70 8.43
C SER A 51 7.78 1.92 7.15
N VAL A 52 8.09 2.52 6.01
CA VAL A 52 7.89 1.89 4.70
C VAL A 52 9.14 2.12 3.86
N GLY A 53 9.86 1.04 3.55
CA GLY A 53 10.89 1.10 2.53
C GLY A 53 10.25 1.10 1.16
N SER A 54 10.84 1.79 0.19
CA SER A 54 10.24 1.88 -1.14
C SER A 54 11.28 2.00 -2.23
N LYS A 55 10.89 1.57 -3.43
CA LYS A 55 11.62 1.81 -4.68
C LYS A 55 10.62 2.21 -5.75
N GLY A 56 11.04 3.09 -6.64
CA GLY A 56 10.20 3.50 -7.77
C GLY A 56 9.18 4.58 -7.45
N LEU A 57 9.27 5.23 -6.30
CA LEU A 57 8.45 6.39 -5.96
C LEU A 57 9.24 7.67 -6.15
N ARG A 58 8.55 8.74 -6.55
CA ARG A 58 9.16 10.05 -6.75
C ARG A 58 9.76 10.59 -5.44
N TRP A 59 9.03 10.44 -4.34
CA TRP A 59 9.49 10.84 -3.02
C TRP A 59 9.77 9.61 -2.20
N LYS A 60 11.04 9.45 -1.80
CA LYS A 60 11.47 8.29 -1.04
C LYS A 60 10.79 8.27 0.33
N THR A 61 10.42 7.09 0.76
CA THR A 61 9.81 6.88 2.08
C THR A 61 10.80 6.33 3.10
N ASP A 62 11.97 5.90 2.65
CA ASP A 62 12.97 5.26 3.51
C ASP A 62 13.42 6.20 4.62
N GLY A 63 13.55 5.68 5.83
CA GLY A 63 13.97 6.44 6.98
C GLY A 63 12.88 7.32 7.61
N ILE A 64 11.67 7.31 7.05
CA ILE A 64 10.55 8.08 7.59
C ILE A 64 9.69 7.16 8.43
N VAL A 65 9.36 7.60 9.64
CA VAL A 65 8.39 6.91 10.49
C VAL A 65 7.04 7.58 10.29
N PHE A 66 6.09 6.83 9.77
CA PHE A 66 4.74 7.31 9.53
C PHE A 66 3.82 6.99 10.69
N SER A 67 2.88 7.88 10.97
CA SER A 67 1.80 7.60 11.93
C SER A 67 0.58 8.40 11.53
N PRO A 68 -0.62 8.01 12.00
CA PRO A 68 -1.84 8.77 11.70
C PRO A 68 -1.82 10.19 12.26
N ILE A 69 -0.99 10.45 13.26
CA ILE A 69 -0.96 11.73 13.98
C ILE A 69 0.15 12.64 13.45
N SER A 70 1.34 12.11 13.22
CA SER A 70 2.52 12.94 13.00
C SER A 70 2.97 13.03 11.54
N LYS A 71 2.92 11.94 10.78
CA LYS A 71 3.41 11.91 9.40
C LYS A 71 2.58 10.96 8.57
N ILE A 72 1.84 11.49 7.62
CA ILE A 72 1.02 10.72 6.68
C ILE A 72 1.66 10.83 5.30
N GLY A 73 2.10 9.71 4.73
CA GLY A 73 2.70 9.69 3.40
C GLY A 73 1.64 9.58 2.32
N THR A 74 0.81 10.59 2.19
CA THR A 74 -0.42 10.47 1.42
C THR A 74 -0.25 10.53 -0.09
N SER A 75 0.47 11.43 -0.64
CA SER A 75 0.51 11.60 -2.10
C SER A 75 1.90 11.35 -2.65
N ASN A 76 2.03 10.29 -3.41
CA ASN A 76 3.26 9.94 -4.09
C ASN A 76 2.91 9.49 -5.51
N CYS A 77 3.90 9.31 -6.35
CA CYS A 77 3.68 8.76 -7.67
C CYS A 77 4.87 7.91 -8.10
N THR A 78 4.62 7.03 -9.06
CA THR A 78 5.67 6.17 -9.59
C THR A 78 6.59 6.96 -10.51
N THR A 79 7.87 6.58 -10.55
CA THR A 79 8.86 7.21 -11.43
C THR A 79 9.22 6.33 -12.62
N GLY A 80 8.71 5.11 -12.68
CA GLY A 80 9.01 4.16 -13.72
C GLY A 80 7.96 3.09 -13.79
N ASP A 81 8.33 1.95 -14.36
CA ASP A 81 7.39 0.87 -14.61
C ASP A 81 7.13 0.00 -13.38
N LYS A 82 7.95 0.12 -12.35
CA LYS A 82 7.87 -0.77 -11.20
C LYS A 82 8.04 -0.01 -9.90
N ILE A 83 7.19 -0.33 -8.94
CA ILE A 83 7.37 0.11 -7.55
C ILE A 83 7.52 -1.11 -6.65
N GLU A 84 8.23 -0.92 -5.54
CA GLU A 84 8.32 -1.90 -4.48
C GLU A 84 8.07 -1.19 -3.15
N LEU A 85 7.29 -1.83 -2.27
CA LEU A 85 6.96 -1.33 -0.95
C LEU A 85 7.29 -2.39 0.09
N TYR A 86 7.93 -1.97 1.16
CA TYR A 86 8.36 -2.85 2.25
C TYR A 86 7.94 -2.25 3.59
N PRO A 87 6.66 -2.37 3.97
CA PRO A 87 6.22 -1.85 5.27
C PRO A 87 6.80 -2.67 6.41
N SER A 88 7.10 -2.01 7.51
CA SER A 88 7.68 -2.68 8.68
C SER A 88 6.66 -3.46 9.50
N LYS A 89 5.37 -3.10 9.38
CA LYS A 89 4.28 -3.71 10.14
C LYS A 89 3.02 -3.77 9.29
N PRO A 90 2.06 -4.66 9.61
CA PRO A 90 0.79 -4.74 8.88
C PRO A 90 -0.16 -3.60 9.25
N LEU A 91 0.28 -2.37 9.06
CA LEU A 91 -0.43 -1.16 9.45
C LEU A 91 -0.51 -0.13 8.33
N VAL A 92 -0.05 -0.48 7.11
CA VAL A 92 0.03 0.47 6.01
C VAL A 92 -1.00 0.12 4.94
N LEU A 93 -1.89 1.04 4.64
CA LEU A 93 -2.80 0.92 3.52
C LEU A 93 -2.17 1.58 2.30
N THR A 94 -2.29 0.93 1.15
CA THR A 94 -1.90 1.50 -0.14
C THR A 94 -3.16 1.81 -0.92
N ILE A 95 -3.19 2.99 -1.53
CA ILE A 95 -4.33 3.48 -2.32
C ILE A 95 -3.84 3.78 -3.72
N ILE A 96 -4.45 3.14 -4.71
CA ILE A 96 -4.08 3.22 -6.12
C ILE A 96 -5.33 3.51 -6.93
N PRO A 97 -5.24 4.26 -8.05
CA PRO A 97 -6.40 4.49 -8.90
C PRO A 97 -7.04 3.19 -9.40
N ARG A 98 -8.35 3.18 -9.48
CA ARG A 98 -9.12 1.99 -9.87
C ARG A 98 -8.75 1.46 -11.25
N ASP A 99 -8.24 2.32 -12.14
CA ASP A 99 -7.83 1.93 -13.49
C ASP A 99 -6.76 0.83 -13.48
N PHE A 100 -6.04 0.68 -12.37
CA PHE A 100 -4.97 -0.31 -12.23
C PHE A 100 -5.44 -1.58 -11.52
N PHE A 101 -6.72 -1.93 -11.67
CA PHE A 101 -7.30 -3.09 -11.00
C PHE A 101 -6.57 -4.39 -11.34
N ILE A 102 -6.35 -4.67 -12.63
CA ILE A 102 -5.73 -5.93 -13.05
C ILE A 102 -4.28 -6.04 -12.54
N PRO A 103 -3.38 -5.06 -12.78
CA PRO A 103 -2.03 -5.15 -12.23
C PRO A 103 -2.01 -5.25 -10.70
N THR A 104 -2.94 -4.59 -10.02
CA THR A 104 -3.01 -4.65 -8.56
C THR A 104 -3.40 -6.04 -8.07
N CYS A 105 -4.39 -6.66 -8.70
CA CYS A 105 -4.80 -8.02 -8.37
C CYS A 105 -3.65 -9.01 -8.57
N LEU A 106 -2.95 -8.91 -9.70
CA LEU A 106 -1.82 -9.79 -10.00
C LEU A 106 -0.69 -9.61 -8.96
N ALA A 107 -0.41 -8.37 -8.58
CA ALA A 107 0.62 -8.08 -7.58
C ALA A 107 0.25 -8.63 -6.21
N LEU A 108 -1.02 -8.48 -5.80
CA LEU A 108 -1.48 -9.02 -4.52
C LEU A 108 -1.44 -10.55 -4.50
N LEU A 109 -1.86 -11.19 -5.58
CA LEU A 109 -1.82 -12.65 -5.69
C LEU A 109 -0.40 -13.18 -5.63
N ALA A 110 0.56 -12.46 -6.19
CA ALA A 110 1.97 -12.85 -6.18
C ALA A 110 2.66 -12.57 -4.84
N SER A 111 2.08 -11.73 -3.99
CA SER A 111 2.67 -11.35 -2.72
C SER A 111 2.38 -12.38 -1.63
N LYS A 112 3.33 -12.55 -0.71
CA LYS A 112 3.08 -13.35 0.48
C LYS A 112 2.33 -12.51 1.50
N PRO A 113 1.28 -13.04 2.15
CA PRO A 113 0.58 -12.30 3.19
C PRO A 113 1.41 -12.19 4.46
N TRP A 114 1.01 -11.27 5.33
CA TRP A 114 1.56 -11.23 6.68
C TRP A 114 1.19 -12.53 7.40
N ARG A 115 2.08 -12.99 8.25
CA ARG A 115 1.81 -14.19 9.06
C ARG A 115 0.89 -13.83 10.21
N ALA A 116 -0.09 -14.68 10.45
CA ALA A 116 -0.91 -14.59 11.65
C ALA A 116 -0.08 -14.99 12.87
N ASN A 117 -0.31 -14.31 13.97
CA ASN A 117 0.32 -14.65 15.26
C ASN A 117 -0.53 -15.65 16.04
#